data_abf6c853249ce0454a0bcc596d26ae87
#
_entry.id   abf6c853249ce0454a0bcc596d26ae87
#
_cell.length_a   1.000
_cell.length_b   1.000
_cell.length_c   1.000
_cell.angle_alpha   90.00
_cell.angle_beta   90.00
_cell.angle_gamma   90.00
#
_symmetry.space_group_name_H-M   'P 1'
#
loop_
_entity.id
_entity.type
_entity.pdbx_description
1 polymer ?
#
loop_
_entity_poly.entity_id
_entity_poly.type
_entity_poly.pdbx_seq_one_letter_code
_entity_poly.pdbx_strand_id
1 'polypeptide(L)'
;MLSLDGDDPVAIQLRASGRRLAGVAVFSGVVNLLTLSGSLYMLQVYDRVIPSRNVATLLGLSAIVVIAYLLQGYFDALRGRMLARIAALFDVELQSQIHLALVSLPLRGTKPILAQQPLRDLDQVRAFLSGAGPTAFLDMPWIPLFLIALFLFHPAIGVVATCGAAAIVAMTLLTEWQSRSASKISTEGNAQRQVLADALRQNADVIRALGMTGRLGARWSSANEHYIRHNTRLADVHANLGAAAKVLRFVLQSAVLGVGAYLVVMEQASGGIMIASSIMMGRALAPVEVALANWKQLVAAREGISRLRAVLKVTAAPAAPAVVLQRPHRTLTAEALSVVVPGTQKTVISQVSFGLKAGMGLALLGASAAGKSSLAKALVGIWPAATGVVRLDGAAIDRWHSDDLGRH
;
A
#
# COMPACT_ATOMS: atom_id res chain seq x y z
N MET A 1 -11.91 10.94 -4.06
CA MET A 1 -12.08 10.64 -5.48
C MET A 1 -10.75 10.97 -6.14
N LEU A 2 -9.94 9.97 -6.55
CA LEU A 2 -8.62 10.17 -7.14
C LEU A 2 -8.83 10.48 -8.63
N SER A 3 -8.47 11.70 -9.06
CA SER A 3 -8.44 12.05 -10.49
C SER A 3 -7.47 11.11 -11.21
N LEU A 4 -7.99 10.30 -12.10
CA LEU A 4 -7.22 9.34 -12.88
C LEU A 4 -6.84 10.03 -14.19
N ASP A 5 -5.70 10.76 -14.20
CA ASP A 5 -5.10 11.23 -15.44
C ASP A 5 -4.70 10.02 -16.30
N GLY A 6 -5.07 10.05 -17.59
CA GLY A 6 -4.99 8.89 -18.48
C GLY A 6 -3.56 8.33 -18.71
N ASP A 7 -2.52 9.12 -18.44
CA ASP A 7 -1.12 8.80 -18.69
C ASP A 7 -0.32 8.41 -17.42
N ASP A 8 -0.99 8.29 -16.27
CA ASP A 8 -0.33 7.89 -15.01
C ASP A 8 -0.11 6.37 -14.98
N PRO A 9 1.15 5.88 -15.00
CA PRO A 9 1.45 4.44 -15.02
C PRO A 9 0.84 3.69 -13.86
N VAL A 10 0.82 4.29 -12.66
CA VAL A 10 0.21 3.71 -11.47
C VAL A 10 -1.30 3.63 -11.62
N ALA A 11 -1.93 4.63 -12.26
CA ALA A 11 -3.36 4.63 -12.51
C ALA A 11 -3.76 3.54 -13.52
N ILE A 12 -2.96 3.34 -14.57
CA ILE A 12 -3.17 2.28 -15.57
C ILE A 12 -3.11 0.91 -14.87
N GLN A 13 -2.11 0.68 -14.03
CA GLN A 13 -1.95 -0.58 -13.32
C GLN A 13 -3.02 -0.81 -12.25
N LEU A 14 -3.49 0.22 -11.58
CA LEU A 14 -4.61 0.12 -10.65
C LEU A 14 -5.92 -0.20 -11.38
N ARG A 15 -6.14 0.33 -12.59
CA ARG A 15 -7.31 -0.03 -13.42
C ARG A 15 -7.23 -1.48 -13.91
N ALA A 16 -6.06 -1.93 -14.37
CA ALA A 16 -5.83 -3.31 -14.75
C ALA A 16 -6.03 -4.28 -13.58
N SER A 17 -5.52 -3.92 -12.40
CA SER A 17 -5.76 -4.66 -11.15
C SER A 17 -7.23 -4.64 -10.75
N GLY A 18 -7.95 -3.55 -10.98
CA GLY A 18 -9.39 -3.43 -10.74
C GLY A 18 -10.23 -4.46 -11.52
N ARG A 19 -9.91 -4.69 -12.81
CA ARG A 19 -10.56 -5.74 -13.61
C ARG A 19 -10.26 -7.14 -13.06
N ARG A 20 -9.02 -7.40 -12.64
CA ARG A 20 -8.61 -8.66 -12.03
C ARG A 20 -9.31 -8.86 -10.67
N LEU A 21 -9.46 -7.79 -9.88
CA LEU A 21 -10.20 -7.80 -8.62
C LEU A 21 -11.71 -8.06 -8.83
N ALA A 22 -12.29 -7.63 -9.94
CA ALA A 22 -13.67 -7.97 -10.28
C ALA A 22 -13.88 -9.50 -10.40
N GLY A 23 -12.91 -10.23 -10.98
CA GLY A 23 -12.92 -11.69 -10.96
C GLY A 23 -12.88 -12.27 -9.54
N VAL A 24 -12.04 -11.70 -8.66
CA VAL A 24 -11.98 -12.10 -7.24
C VAL A 24 -13.30 -11.81 -6.53
N ALA A 25 -14.00 -10.71 -6.86
CA ALA A 25 -15.30 -10.37 -6.28
C ALA A 25 -16.39 -11.42 -6.57
N VAL A 26 -16.33 -12.08 -7.74
CA VAL A 26 -17.24 -13.19 -8.07
C VAL A 26 -17.01 -14.36 -7.10
N PHE A 27 -15.75 -14.72 -6.85
CA PHE A 27 -15.44 -15.77 -5.85
C PHE A 27 -15.83 -15.35 -4.44
N SER A 28 -15.68 -14.07 -4.06
CA SER A 28 -16.20 -13.54 -2.81
C SER A 28 -17.72 -13.75 -2.71
N GLY A 29 -18.47 -13.55 -3.79
CA GLY A 29 -19.89 -13.84 -3.84
C GLY A 29 -20.21 -15.29 -3.54
N VAL A 30 -19.52 -16.22 -4.19
CA VAL A 30 -19.71 -17.66 -3.95
C VAL A 30 -19.35 -18.02 -2.51
N VAL A 31 -18.24 -17.55 -1.97
CA VAL A 31 -17.83 -17.78 -0.58
C VAL A 31 -18.88 -17.26 0.41
N ASN A 32 -19.39 -16.05 0.20
CA ASN A 32 -20.42 -15.45 1.06
C ASN A 32 -21.77 -16.20 0.98
N LEU A 33 -22.17 -16.67 -0.20
CA LEU A 33 -23.35 -17.54 -0.35
C LEU A 33 -23.17 -18.88 0.38
N LEU A 34 -22.01 -19.53 0.21
CA LEU A 34 -21.71 -20.78 0.91
C LEU A 34 -21.65 -20.60 2.43
N THR A 35 -21.27 -19.42 2.91
CA THR A 35 -21.25 -19.11 4.35
C THR A 35 -22.65 -19.14 4.96
N LEU A 36 -23.73 -18.90 4.20
CA LEU A 36 -25.10 -19.03 4.67
C LEU A 36 -25.49 -20.50 4.99
N SER A 37 -24.82 -21.46 4.38
CA SER A 37 -25.14 -22.89 4.57
C SER A 37 -25.09 -23.32 6.03
N GLY A 38 -24.16 -22.77 6.84
CA GLY A 38 -24.06 -23.06 8.26
C GLY A 38 -25.24 -22.57 9.07
N SER A 39 -25.77 -21.39 8.78
CA SER A 39 -26.96 -20.85 9.44
C SER A 39 -28.22 -21.64 9.03
N LEU A 40 -28.33 -21.98 7.74
CA LEU A 40 -29.44 -22.79 7.22
C LEU A 40 -29.42 -24.24 7.78
N TYR A 41 -28.22 -24.81 7.92
CA TYR A 41 -28.06 -26.10 8.55
C TYR A 41 -28.60 -26.09 10.00
N MET A 42 -28.20 -25.10 10.79
CA MET A 42 -28.71 -24.97 12.17
C MET A 42 -30.22 -24.77 12.21
N LEU A 43 -30.78 -23.95 11.31
CA LEU A 43 -32.22 -23.78 11.17
C LEU A 43 -32.94 -25.14 10.94
N GLN A 44 -32.45 -25.92 9.97
CA GLN A 44 -33.06 -27.22 9.64
C GLN A 44 -32.89 -28.25 10.75
N VAL A 45 -31.75 -28.25 11.44
CA VAL A 45 -31.50 -29.17 12.56
C VAL A 45 -32.47 -28.88 13.69
N TYR A 46 -32.63 -27.62 14.11
CA TYR A 46 -33.52 -27.30 15.23
C TYR A 46 -35.00 -27.40 14.90
N ASP A 47 -35.44 -27.01 13.71
CA ASP A 47 -36.84 -26.94 13.36
C ASP A 47 -37.38 -28.23 12.76
N ARG A 48 -36.52 -29.09 12.18
CA ARG A 48 -36.97 -30.30 11.48
C ARG A 48 -36.38 -31.59 12.06
N VAL A 49 -35.07 -31.64 12.31
CA VAL A 49 -34.40 -32.88 12.71
C VAL A 49 -34.69 -33.20 14.17
N ILE A 50 -34.55 -32.25 15.09
CA ILE A 50 -34.79 -32.50 16.52
C ILE A 50 -36.25 -32.90 16.80
N PRO A 51 -37.28 -32.19 16.28
CA PRO A 51 -38.65 -32.56 16.52
C PRO A 51 -39.03 -33.94 15.89
N SER A 52 -38.51 -34.23 14.69
CA SER A 52 -38.81 -35.49 13.98
C SER A 52 -37.96 -36.65 14.46
N ARG A 53 -36.93 -36.45 15.25
CA ARG A 53 -35.94 -37.45 15.73
C ARG A 53 -35.37 -38.33 14.60
N ASN A 54 -35.27 -37.78 13.38
CA ASN A 54 -34.85 -38.53 12.20
C ASN A 54 -33.33 -38.40 11.97
N VAL A 55 -32.60 -39.45 12.34
CA VAL A 55 -31.13 -39.51 12.19
C VAL A 55 -30.70 -39.53 10.72
N ALA A 56 -31.48 -40.15 9.82
CA ALA A 56 -31.15 -40.19 8.40
C ALA A 56 -31.13 -38.75 7.78
N THR A 57 -32.13 -37.94 8.16
CA THR A 57 -32.16 -36.52 7.74
C THR A 57 -30.98 -35.74 8.31
N LEU A 58 -30.57 -36.00 9.57
CA LEU A 58 -29.37 -35.37 10.16
C LEU A 58 -28.11 -35.70 9.38
N LEU A 59 -27.90 -36.98 9.06
CA LEU A 59 -26.72 -37.40 8.28
C LEU A 59 -26.68 -36.76 6.89
N GLY A 60 -27.84 -36.71 6.19
CA GLY A 60 -27.93 -36.07 4.88
C GLY A 60 -27.61 -34.57 4.93
N LEU A 61 -28.20 -33.83 5.88
CA LEU A 61 -27.93 -32.41 6.06
C LEU A 61 -26.45 -32.14 6.46
N SER A 62 -25.91 -33.01 7.34
CA SER A 62 -24.51 -32.89 7.74
C SER A 62 -23.54 -33.13 6.57
N ALA A 63 -23.84 -34.11 5.70
CA ALA A 63 -23.05 -34.34 4.50
C ALA A 63 -23.09 -33.12 3.56
N ILE A 64 -24.26 -32.53 3.35
CA ILE A 64 -24.41 -31.33 2.49
C ILE A 64 -23.62 -30.15 3.06
N VAL A 65 -23.69 -29.86 4.36
CA VAL A 65 -22.98 -28.73 4.96
C VAL A 65 -21.45 -28.93 4.94
N VAL A 66 -20.99 -30.19 5.14
CA VAL A 66 -19.55 -30.51 5.02
C VAL A 66 -19.06 -30.26 3.60
N ILE A 67 -19.80 -30.69 2.58
CA ILE A 67 -19.47 -30.43 1.18
C ILE A 67 -19.43 -28.90 0.94
N ALA A 68 -20.43 -28.17 1.44
CA ALA A 68 -20.48 -26.71 1.31
C ALA A 68 -19.25 -26.03 1.96
N TYR A 69 -18.82 -26.50 3.14
CA TYR A 69 -17.62 -25.97 3.80
C TYR A 69 -16.32 -26.33 3.07
N LEU A 70 -16.21 -27.52 2.50
CA LEU A 70 -15.06 -27.89 1.66
C LEU A 70 -14.97 -27.01 0.42
N LEU A 71 -16.10 -26.78 -0.25
CA LEU A 71 -16.17 -25.86 -1.40
C LEU A 71 -15.84 -24.42 -0.99
N GLN A 72 -16.39 -23.95 0.14
CA GLN A 72 -16.07 -22.63 0.69
C GLN A 72 -14.57 -22.48 0.93
N GLY A 73 -13.93 -23.44 1.60
CA GLY A 73 -12.49 -23.43 1.85
C GLY A 73 -11.66 -23.46 0.57
N TYR A 74 -12.09 -24.22 -0.44
CA TYR A 74 -11.45 -24.25 -1.76
C TYR A 74 -11.51 -22.91 -2.45
N PHE A 75 -12.67 -22.26 -2.53
CA PHE A 75 -12.83 -20.96 -3.15
C PHE A 75 -12.12 -19.85 -2.38
N ASP A 76 -12.07 -19.93 -1.05
CA ASP A 76 -11.33 -19.00 -0.22
C ASP A 76 -9.80 -19.09 -0.47
N ALA A 77 -9.27 -20.32 -0.56
CA ALA A 77 -7.88 -20.55 -0.93
C ALA A 77 -7.57 -20.08 -2.35
N LEU A 78 -8.48 -20.28 -3.31
CA LEU A 78 -8.34 -19.81 -4.68
C LEU A 78 -8.31 -18.28 -4.72
N ARG A 79 -9.23 -17.62 -3.99
CA ARG A 79 -9.28 -16.16 -3.82
C ARG A 79 -7.96 -15.61 -3.29
N GLY A 80 -7.41 -16.21 -2.23
CA GLY A 80 -6.12 -15.83 -1.66
C GLY A 80 -4.97 -15.95 -2.66
N ARG A 81 -4.92 -17.05 -3.42
CA ARG A 81 -3.92 -17.24 -4.49
C ARG A 81 -4.05 -16.20 -5.61
N MET A 82 -5.28 -15.85 -6.00
CA MET A 82 -5.51 -14.82 -7.02
C MET A 82 -5.03 -13.45 -6.54
N LEU A 83 -5.32 -13.06 -5.30
CA LEU A 83 -4.84 -11.81 -4.71
C LEU A 83 -3.31 -11.75 -4.65
N ALA A 84 -2.66 -12.83 -4.23
CA ALA A 84 -1.20 -12.90 -4.21
C ALA A 84 -0.59 -12.73 -5.62
N ARG A 85 -1.21 -13.34 -6.65
CA ARG A 85 -0.78 -13.18 -8.05
C ARG A 85 -1.02 -11.76 -8.58
N ILE A 86 -2.16 -11.13 -8.24
CA ILE A 86 -2.43 -9.73 -8.61
C ILE A 86 -1.38 -8.81 -7.98
N ALA A 87 -1.03 -9.03 -6.71
CA ALA A 87 0.01 -8.27 -6.03
C ALA A 87 1.38 -8.45 -6.68
N ALA A 88 1.75 -9.68 -7.08
CA ALA A 88 3.00 -9.95 -7.79
C ALA A 88 3.04 -9.31 -9.18
N LEU A 89 1.94 -9.35 -9.93
CA LEU A 89 1.85 -8.69 -11.24
C LEU A 89 1.97 -7.17 -11.11
N PHE A 90 1.34 -6.57 -10.10
CA PHE A 90 1.49 -5.13 -9.83
C PHE A 90 2.95 -4.75 -9.57
N ASP A 91 3.70 -5.58 -8.84
CA ASP A 91 5.13 -5.40 -8.56
C ASP A 91 5.95 -5.47 -9.86
N VAL A 92 5.81 -6.55 -10.63
CA VAL A 92 6.54 -6.77 -11.89
C VAL A 92 6.28 -5.67 -12.92
N GLU A 93 5.04 -5.21 -13.04
CA GLU A 93 4.64 -4.19 -14.01
C GLU A 93 5.22 -2.79 -13.68
N LEU A 94 5.50 -2.49 -12.40
CA LEU A 94 6.11 -1.23 -11.97
C LEU A 94 7.63 -1.32 -11.77
N GLN A 95 8.21 -2.52 -11.79
CA GLN A 95 9.62 -2.77 -11.48
C GLN A 95 10.59 -1.90 -12.31
N SER A 96 10.40 -1.82 -13.63
CA SER A 96 11.27 -1.06 -14.52
C SER A 96 11.24 0.45 -14.20
N GLN A 97 10.06 1.00 -13.93
CA GLN A 97 9.88 2.41 -13.62
C GLN A 97 10.44 2.76 -12.23
N ILE A 98 10.28 1.87 -11.26
CA ILE A 98 10.87 2.03 -9.93
C ILE A 98 12.38 1.93 -10.00
N HIS A 99 12.95 1.02 -10.82
CA HIS A 99 14.38 0.97 -11.04
C HIS A 99 14.91 2.30 -11.58
N LEU A 100 14.28 2.84 -12.62
CA LEU A 100 14.63 4.16 -13.15
C LEU A 100 14.52 5.27 -12.09
N ALA A 101 13.48 5.22 -11.25
CA ALA A 101 13.32 6.17 -10.15
C ALA A 101 14.45 6.06 -9.11
N LEU A 102 14.84 4.84 -8.71
CA LEU A 102 15.93 4.60 -7.76
C LEU A 102 17.26 5.15 -8.26
N VAL A 103 17.53 5.07 -9.56
CA VAL A 103 18.77 5.60 -10.17
C VAL A 103 18.68 7.11 -10.35
N SER A 104 17.55 7.64 -10.83
CA SER A 104 17.44 9.07 -11.22
C SER A 104 17.20 10.02 -10.05
N LEU A 105 16.51 9.60 -8.98
CA LEU A 105 16.19 10.46 -7.84
C LEU A 105 17.44 11.01 -7.13
N PRO A 106 18.48 10.21 -6.82
CA PRO A 106 19.71 10.74 -6.22
C PRO A 106 20.41 11.76 -7.11
N LEU A 107 20.37 11.57 -8.44
CA LEU A 107 21.02 12.45 -9.40
C LEU A 107 20.33 13.83 -9.48
N ARG A 108 19.04 13.89 -9.15
CA ARG A 108 18.25 15.14 -9.09
C ARG A 108 18.40 15.89 -7.75
N GLY A 109 19.33 15.46 -6.88
CA GLY A 109 19.55 16.08 -5.57
C GLY A 109 18.51 15.70 -4.51
N THR A 110 17.71 14.66 -4.77
CA THR A 110 16.77 14.13 -3.79
C THR A 110 17.55 13.49 -2.64
N LYS A 111 17.13 13.75 -1.41
CA LYS A 111 17.76 13.16 -0.22
C LYS A 111 17.77 11.63 -0.34
N PRO A 112 18.89 10.95 0.02
CA PRO A 112 19.05 9.49 -0.18
C PRO A 112 17.91 8.63 0.34
N ILE A 113 17.26 9.07 1.41
CA ILE A 113 16.11 8.40 2.00
C ILE A 113 14.85 8.47 1.16
N LEU A 114 14.58 9.62 0.56
CA LEU A 114 13.46 9.76 -0.36
C LEU A 114 13.70 8.95 -1.64
N ALA A 115 14.96 8.68 -1.98
CA ALA A 115 15.32 7.83 -3.10
C ALA A 115 14.99 6.34 -2.88
N GLN A 116 15.01 5.83 -1.64
CA GLN A 116 14.64 4.45 -1.31
C GLN A 116 13.13 4.29 -1.03
N GLN A 117 12.42 5.38 -0.85
CA GLN A 117 10.99 5.38 -0.53
C GLN A 117 10.12 4.62 -1.54
N PRO A 118 10.36 4.72 -2.88
CA PRO A 118 9.54 4.02 -3.88
C PRO A 118 9.50 2.51 -3.70
N LEU A 119 10.62 1.88 -3.34
CA LEU A 119 10.68 0.43 -3.11
C LEU A 119 9.85 0.03 -1.88
N ARG A 120 9.96 0.79 -0.79
CA ARG A 120 9.18 0.56 0.44
C ARG A 120 7.69 0.76 0.21
N ASP A 121 7.33 1.78 -0.57
CA ASP A 121 5.94 2.07 -0.91
C ASP A 121 5.35 0.94 -1.77
N LEU A 122 6.12 0.40 -2.72
CA LEU A 122 5.73 -0.77 -3.50
C LEU A 122 5.49 -1.99 -2.62
N ASP A 123 6.42 -2.27 -1.69
CA ASP A 123 6.30 -3.39 -0.74
C ASP A 123 5.05 -3.26 0.15
N GLN A 124 4.72 -2.05 0.60
CA GLN A 124 3.51 -1.79 1.39
C GLN A 124 2.23 -2.05 0.58
N VAL A 125 2.20 -1.61 -0.67
CA VAL A 125 1.06 -1.86 -1.57
C VAL A 125 0.92 -3.36 -1.85
N ARG A 126 2.02 -4.05 -2.15
CA ARG A 126 2.05 -5.49 -2.38
C ARG A 126 1.57 -6.26 -1.16
N ALA A 127 2.07 -5.93 0.04
CA ALA A 127 1.68 -6.57 1.30
C ALA A 127 0.17 -6.39 1.58
N PHE A 128 -0.39 -5.20 1.31
CA PHE A 128 -1.82 -4.98 1.44
C PHE A 128 -2.61 -5.80 0.41
N LEU A 129 -2.23 -5.77 -0.87
CA LEU A 129 -2.94 -6.48 -1.94
C LEU A 129 -2.94 -8.02 -1.78
N SER A 130 -1.87 -8.58 -1.20
CA SER A 130 -1.76 -10.02 -0.90
C SER A 130 -2.34 -10.43 0.46
N GLY A 131 -2.71 -9.46 1.29
CA GLY A 131 -3.24 -9.69 2.64
C GLY A 131 -4.75 -9.90 2.70
N ALA A 132 -5.28 -9.94 3.93
CA ALA A 132 -6.72 -10.05 4.20
C ALA A 132 -7.49 -8.73 3.99
N GLY A 133 -6.80 -7.59 3.79
CA GLY A 133 -7.45 -6.30 3.57
C GLY A 133 -8.39 -6.30 2.36
N PRO A 134 -7.94 -6.62 1.15
CA PRO A 134 -8.79 -6.64 -0.04
C PRO A 134 -9.99 -7.58 0.08
N THR A 135 -9.84 -8.74 0.74
CA THR A 135 -10.96 -9.68 0.92
C THR A 135 -12.08 -9.06 1.73
N ALA A 136 -11.74 -8.33 2.82
CA ALA A 136 -12.74 -7.65 3.63
C ALA A 136 -13.55 -6.63 2.81
N PHE A 137 -12.88 -5.82 1.96
CA PHE A 137 -13.56 -4.85 1.09
C PHE A 137 -14.40 -5.51 0.01
N LEU A 138 -14.00 -6.68 -0.51
CA LEU A 138 -14.77 -7.45 -1.47
C LEU A 138 -15.97 -8.17 -0.85
N ASP A 139 -15.91 -8.47 0.46
CA ASP A 139 -16.98 -9.09 1.22
C ASP A 139 -17.99 -8.08 1.77
N MET A 140 -17.62 -6.79 1.98
CA MET A 140 -18.54 -5.74 2.44
C MET A 140 -19.84 -5.59 1.62
N PRO A 141 -19.81 -5.62 0.27
CA PRO A 141 -21.02 -5.52 -0.54
C PRO A 141 -22.03 -6.64 -0.28
N TRP A 142 -21.62 -7.74 0.37
CA TRP A 142 -22.49 -8.87 0.71
C TRP A 142 -23.17 -8.73 2.05
N ILE A 143 -22.81 -7.73 2.89
CA ILE A 143 -23.48 -7.46 4.18
C ILE A 143 -25.00 -7.28 4.01
N PRO A 144 -25.51 -6.51 3.02
CA PRO A 144 -26.95 -6.41 2.80
C PRO A 144 -27.64 -7.74 2.55
N LEU A 145 -26.98 -8.72 1.90
CA LEU A 145 -27.54 -10.05 1.68
C LEU A 145 -27.86 -10.75 3.02
N PHE A 146 -26.92 -10.70 3.97
CA PHE A 146 -27.10 -11.27 5.31
C PHE A 146 -28.20 -10.52 6.07
N LEU A 147 -28.26 -9.19 5.96
CA LEU A 147 -29.31 -8.39 6.59
C LEU A 147 -30.68 -8.71 6.00
N ILE A 148 -30.81 -8.83 4.68
CA ILE A 148 -32.05 -9.22 4.01
C ILE A 148 -32.50 -10.62 4.51
N ALA A 149 -31.56 -11.57 4.62
CA ALA A 149 -31.90 -12.90 5.14
C ALA A 149 -32.40 -12.84 6.60
N LEU A 150 -31.84 -11.96 7.44
CA LEU A 150 -32.32 -11.72 8.80
C LEU A 150 -33.72 -11.08 8.84
N PHE A 151 -34.03 -10.16 7.91
CA PHE A 151 -35.38 -9.60 7.74
C PHE A 151 -36.39 -10.65 7.26
N LEU A 152 -35.98 -11.59 6.41
CA LEU A 152 -36.82 -12.70 5.96
C LEU A 152 -37.15 -13.67 7.10
N PHE A 153 -36.27 -13.81 8.08
CA PHE A 153 -36.58 -14.61 9.28
C PHE A 153 -37.62 -13.94 10.18
N HIS A 154 -37.36 -12.65 10.54
CA HIS A 154 -38.33 -11.84 11.25
C HIS A 154 -37.96 -10.36 11.22
N PRO A 155 -38.91 -9.42 10.98
CA PRO A 155 -38.61 -7.98 10.89
C PRO A 155 -37.89 -7.39 12.09
N ALA A 156 -38.28 -7.78 13.33
CA ALA A 156 -37.65 -7.31 14.55
C ALA A 156 -36.16 -7.69 14.63
N ILE A 157 -35.81 -8.91 14.21
CA ILE A 157 -34.43 -9.39 14.15
C ILE A 157 -33.64 -8.58 13.11
N GLY A 158 -34.23 -8.34 11.93
CA GLY A 158 -33.65 -7.51 10.87
C GLY A 158 -33.35 -6.09 11.31
N VAL A 159 -34.28 -5.45 12.05
CA VAL A 159 -34.10 -4.08 12.58
C VAL A 159 -32.93 -4.05 13.57
N VAL A 160 -32.89 -4.94 14.56
CA VAL A 160 -31.80 -5.00 15.55
C VAL A 160 -30.45 -5.23 14.87
N ALA A 161 -30.41 -6.15 13.90
CA ALA A 161 -29.20 -6.44 13.13
C ALA A 161 -28.72 -5.22 12.33
N THR A 162 -29.64 -4.49 11.68
CA THR A 162 -29.30 -3.30 10.88
C THR A 162 -28.83 -2.16 11.77
N CYS A 163 -29.49 -1.89 12.90
CA CYS A 163 -29.04 -0.90 13.88
C CYS A 163 -27.64 -1.26 14.41
N GLY A 164 -27.41 -2.55 14.69
CA GLY A 164 -26.12 -3.05 15.12
C GLY A 164 -25.01 -2.90 14.07
N ALA A 165 -25.30 -3.25 12.82
CA ALA A 165 -24.37 -3.06 11.72
C ALA A 165 -24.02 -1.58 11.53
N ALA A 166 -25.02 -0.69 11.58
CA ALA A 166 -24.82 0.75 11.51
C ALA A 166 -23.95 1.27 12.67
N ALA A 167 -24.15 0.77 13.90
CA ALA A 167 -23.34 1.15 15.06
C ALA A 167 -21.87 0.74 14.90
N ILE A 168 -21.57 -0.47 14.37
CA ILE A 168 -20.21 -0.94 14.13
C ILE A 168 -19.56 -0.13 12.99
N VAL A 169 -20.29 0.18 11.92
CA VAL A 169 -19.78 1.04 10.84
C VAL A 169 -19.47 2.44 11.37
N ALA A 170 -20.36 3.05 12.17
CA ALA A 170 -20.12 4.34 12.80
C ALA A 170 -18.87 4.31 13.69
N MET A 171 -18.67 3.25 14.46
CA MET A 171 -17.49 3.07 15.30
C MET A 171 -16.20 2.93 14.46
N THR A 172 -16.28 2.23 13.32
CA THR A 172 -15.15 2.10 12.38
C THR A 172 -14.77 3.46 11.79
N LEU A 173 -15.75 4.27 11.38
CA LEU A 173 -15.52 5.63 10.87
C LEU A 173 -14.93 6.55 11.95
N LEU A 174 -15.39 6.42 13.20
CA LEU A 174 -14.83 7.16 14.34
C LEU A 174 -13.36 6.77 14.58
N THR A 175 -13.04 5.49 14.47
CA THR A 175 -11.66 4.99 14.58
C THR A 175 -10.76 5.60 13.50
N GLU A 176 -11.24 5.65 12.26
CA GLU A 176 -10.51 6.31 11.17
C GLU A 176 -10.25 7.78 11.49
N TRP A 177 -11.29 8.51 11.86
CA TRP A 177 -11.20 9.94 12.14
C TRP A 177 -10.19 10.26 13.25
N GLN A 178 -10.22 9.50 14.36
CA GLN A 178 -9.29 9.66 15.47
C GLN A 178 -7.87 9.24 15.14
N SER A 179 -7.69 8.20 14.32
CA SER A 179 -6.37 7.64 13.97
C SER A 179 -5.63 8.46 12.91
N ARG A 180 -6.33 9.24 12.09
CA ARG A 180 -5.78 9.91 10.90
C ARG A 180 -4.61 10.84 11.21
N SER A 181 -4.75 11.71 12.21
CA SER A 181 -3.70 12.64 12.63
C SER A 181 -2.50 11.91 13.25
N ALA A 182 -2.78 10.97 14.16
CA ALA A 182 -1.75 10.18 14.83
C ALA A 182 -0.95 9.30 13.86
N SER A 183 -1.60 8.73 12.84
CA SER A 183 -0.97 7.94 11.79
C SER A 183 0.03 8.78 10.99
N LYS A 184 -0.36 10.00 10.58
CA LYS A 184 0.53 10.91 9.84
C LYS A 184 1.78 11.25 10.65
N ILE A 185 1.61 11.66 11.91
CA ILE A 185 2.74 12.01 12.80
C ILE A 185 3.66 10.79 13.02
N SER A 186 3.09 9.60 13.22
CA SER A 186 3.86 8.37 13.37
C SER A 186 4.66 8.03 12.11
N THR A 187 4.08 8.20 10.92
CA THR A 187 4.75 7.94 9.63
C THR A 187 5.90 8.93 9.41
N GLU A 188 5.70 10.22 9.67
CA GLU A 188 6.73 11.25 9.58
C GLU A 188 7.87 11.01 10.58
N GLY A 189 7.55 10.67 11.84
CA GLY A 189 8.51 10.32 12.87
C GLY A 189 9.35 9.08 12.50
N ASN A 190 8.73 8.06 11.91
CA ASN A 190 9.45 6.89 11.41
C ASN A 190 10.41 7.25 10.27
N ALA A 191 9.97 8.10 9.33
CA ALA A 191 10.83 8.57 8.25
C ALA A 191 12.05 9.32 8.79
N GLN A 192 11.87 10.27 9.72
CA GLN A 192 12.97 11.01 10.35
C GLN A 192 13.97 10.08 11.08
N ARG A 193 13.46 9.10 11.84
CA ARG A 193 14.30 8.11 12.51
C ARG A 193 15.14 7.30 11.52
N GLN A 194 14.55 6.88 10.39
CA GLN A 194 15.26 6.13 9.35
C GLN A 194 16.31 6.99 8.65
N VAL A 195 15.99 8.27 8.36
CA VAL A 195 16.97 9.25 7.85
C VAL A 195 18.22 9.28 8.71
N LEU A 196 18.02 9.41 10.01
CA LEU A 196 19.13 9.50 10.95
C LEU A 196 19.93 8.20 11.02
N ALA A 197 19.25 7.06 11.06
CA ALA A 197 19.90 5.74 11.09
C ALA A 197 20.75 5.49 9.83
N ASP A 198 20.24 5.83 8.63
CA ASP A 198 21.00 5.68 7.40
C ASP A 198 22.19 6.65 7.32
N ALA A 199 22.04 7.89 7.80
CA ALA A 199 23.15 8.85 7.89
C ALA A 199 24.24 8.36 8.84
N LEU A 200 23.87 7.79 10.00
CA LEU A 200 24.80 7.16 10.95
C LEU A 200 25.56 6.01 10.28
N ARG A 201 24.86 5.15 9.54
CA ARG A 201 25.47 4.00 8.86
C ARG A 201 26.44 4.43 7.75
N GLN A 202 26.03 5.40 6.92
CA GLN A 202 26.86 5.88 5.81
C GLN A 202 28.14 6.61 6.25
N ASN A 203 28.12 7.21 7.44
CA ASN A 203 29.25 7.98 7.96
C ASN A 203 29.90 7.31 9.19
N ALA A 204 29.76 5.99 9.34
CA ALA A 204 30.21 5.26 10.52
C ALA A 204 31.69 5.46 10.82
N ASP A 205 32.56 5.46 9.81
CA ASP A 205 34.01 5.66 9.95
C ASP A 205 34.35 7.04 10.50
N VAL A 206 33.71 8.08 9.95
CA VAL A 206 33.91 9.48 10.37
C VAL A 206 33.40 9.68 11.81
N ILE A 207 32.24 9.11 12.12
CA ILE A 207 31.62 9.19 13.45
C ILE A 207 32.55 8.56 14.50
N ARG A 208 33.13 7.40 14.17
CA ARG A 208 34.08 6.71 15.06
C ARG A 208 35.40 7.46 15.20
N ALA A 209 35.95 7.94 14.10
CA ALA A 209 37.20 8.71 14.09
C ALA A 209 37.11 10.02 14.89
N LEU A 210 35.95 10.69 14.85
CA LEU A 210 35.71 11.94 15.58
C LEU A 210 35.14 11.74 17.01
N GLY A 211 34.96 10.51 17.48
CA GLY A 211 34.40 10.22 18.79
C GLY A 211 32.96 10.68 19.01
N MET A 212 32.17 10.82 17.93
CA MET A 212 30.83 11.39 17.96
C MET A 212 29.71 10.36 18.28
N THR A 213 30.06 9.10 18.54
CA THR A 213 29.11 8.00 18.75
C THR A 213 28.08 8.31 19.82
N GLY A 214 28.52 8.81 21.00
CA GLY A 214 27.61 9.14 22.11
C GLY A 214 26.65 10.29 21.78
N ARG A 215 27.15 11.37 21.18
CA ARG A 215 26.34 12.57 20.82
C ARG A 215 25.27 12.22 19.78
N LEU A 216 25.64 11.48 18.75
CA LEU A 216 24.74 11.06 17.69
C LEU A 216 23.78 9.94 18.15
N GLY A 217 24.23 9.07 19.06
CA GLY A 217 23.40 8.12 19.75
C GLY A 217 22.28 8.78 20.55
N ALA A 218 22.59 9.83 21.32
CA ALA A 218 21.59 10.62 22.04
C ALA A 218 20.56 11.26 21.09
N ARG A 219 21.00 11.80 19.94
CA ARG A 219 20.10 12.37 18.93
C ARG A 219 19.20 11.32 18.30
N TRP A 220 19.74 10.13 18.01
CA TRP A 220 18.93 9.01 17.51
C TRP A 220 17.92 8.52 18.54
N SER A 221 18.33 8.41 19.82
CA SER A 221 17.45 8.03 20.92
C SER A 221 16.27 8.99 21.05
N SER A 222 16.51 10.29 21.03
CA SER A 222 15.44 11.30 21.06
C SER A 222 14.46 11.16 19.89
N ALA A 223 14.96 10.97 18.67
CA ALA A 223 14.11 10.75 17.50
C ALA A 223 13.30 9.44 17.60
N ASN A 224 13.92 8.39 18.15
CA ASN A 224 13.29 7.10 18.39
C ASN A 224 12.21 7.18 19.48
N GLU A 225 12.47 7.88 20.58
CA GLU A 225 11.49 8.12 21.65
C GLU A 225 10.27 8.89 21.12
N HIS A 226 10.50 9.92 20.32
CA HIS A 226 9.41 10.66 19.68
C HIS A 226 8.55 9.73 18.81
N TYR A 227 9.16 8.92 17.97
CA TYR A 227 8.46 7.94 17.15
C TYR A 227 7.69 6.92 17.99
N ILE A 228 8.35 6.30 19.00
CA ILE A 228 7.72 5.29 19.87
C ILE A 228 6.49 5.87 20.55
N ARG A 229 6.60 7.07 21.16
CA ARG A 229 5.48 7.73 21.86
C ARG A 229 4.25 7.89 20.96
N HIS A 230 4.43 8.38 19.74
CA HIS A 230 3.32 8.56 18.80
C HIS A 230 2.79 7.23 18.25
N ASN A 231 3.67 6.28 17.98
CA ASN A 231 3.27 4.96 17.51
C ASN A 231 2.53 4.15 18.59
N THR A 232 2.95 4.24 19.85
CA THR A 232 2.24 3.61 20.98
C THR A 232 0.86 4.23 21.17
N ARG A 233 0.75 5.56 21.15
CA ARG A 233 -0.55 6.23 21.22
C ARG A 233 -1.49 5.81 20.09
N LEU A 234 -0.98 5.66 18.87
CA LEU A 234 -1.75 5.15 17.73
C LEU A 234 -2.19 3.70 17.96
N ALA A 235 -1.28 2.85 18.48
CA ALA A 235 -1.59 1.47 18.82
C ALA A 235 -2.66 1.36 19.92
N ASP A 236 -2.60 2.21 20.95
CA ASP A 236 -3.60 2.27 22.04
C ASP A 236 -5.00 2.66 21.50
N VAL A 237 -5.07 3.66 20.61
CA VAL A 237 -6.33 4.05 19.97
C VAL A 237 -6.92 2.87 19.19
N HIS A 238 -6.12 2.18 18.39
CA HIS A 238 -6.58 1.02 17.62
C HIS A 238 -6.96 -0.17 18.53
N ALA A 239 -6.20 -0.43 19.59
CA ALA A 239 -6.48 -1.50 20.53
C ALA A 239 -7.81 -1.25 21.28
N ASN A 240 -7.99 -0.03 21.82
CA ASN A 240 -9.19 0.32 22.58
C ASN A 240 -10.45 0.32 21.72
N LEU A 241 -10.40 0.93 20.53
CA LEU A 241 -11.54 0.97 19.62
C LEU A 241 -11.82 -0.39 18.99
N GLY A 242 -10.77 -1.19 18.69
CA GLY A 242 -10.92 -2.56 18.24
C GLY A 242 -11.54 -3.47 19.30
N ALA A 243 -11.13 -3.33 20.57
CA ALA A 243 -11.74 -4.05 21.69
C ALA A 243 -13.20 -3.64 21.90
N ALA A 244 -13.51 -2.34 21.83
CA ALA A 244 -14.87 -1.85 21.92
C ALA A 244 -15.78 -2.35 20.79
N ALA A 245 -15.27 -2.40 19.54
CA ALA A 245 -15.99 -2.98 18.41
C ALA A 245 -16.28 -4.46 18.60
N LYS A 246 -15.31 -5.23 19.15
CA LYS A 246 -15.49 -6.64 19.47
C LYS A 246 -16.54 -6.85 20.57
N VAL A 247 -16.52 -6.04 21.63
CA VAL A 247 -17.53 -6.08 22.70
C VAL A 247 -18.91 -5.74 22.13
N LEU A 248 -19.02 -4.69 21.33
CA LEU A 248 -20.26 -4.29 20.67
C LEU A 248 -20.83 -5.44 19.83
N ARG A 249 -20.00 -6.14 19.06
CA ARG A 249 -20.41 -7.31 18.29
C ARG A 249 -20.99 -8.43 19.19
N PHE A 250 -20.32 -8.75 20.31
CA PHE A 250 -20.84 -9.75 21.25
C PHE A 250 -22.18 -9.35 21.85
N VAL A 251 -22.30 -8.07 22.23
CA VAL A 251 -23.57 -7.52 22.72
C VAL A 251 -24.67 -7.62 21.66
N LEU A 252 -24.36 -7.25 20.41
CA LEU A 252 -25.32 -7.35 19.29
C LEU A 252 -25.71 -8.80 18.97
N GLN A 253 -24.77 -9.72 18.99
CA GLN A 253 -25.04 -11.13 18.78
C GLN A 253 -25.93 -11.68 19.90
N SER A 254 -25.68 -11.29 21.15
CA SER A 254 -26.53 -11.64 22.29
C SER A 254 -27.89 -10.96 22.22
N ALA A 255 -27.96 -9.71 21.75
CA ALA A 255 -29.24 -9.01 21.58
C ALA A 255 -30.11 -9.66 20.50
N VAL A 256 -29.54 -10.05 19.36
CA VAL A 256 -30.24 -10.81 18.31
C VAL A 256 -30.74 -12.15 18.84
N LEU A 257 -29.93 -12.86 19.63
CA LEU A 257 -30.31 -14.10 20.27
C LEU A 257 -31.47 -13.86 21.29
N GLY A 258 -31.37 -12.81 22.10
CA GLY A 258 -32.40 -12.46 23.10
C GLY A 258 -33.72 -12.03 22.48
N VAL A 259 -33.70 -11.24 21.40
CA VAL A 259 -34.90 -10.89 20.62
C VAL A 259 -35.48 -12.14 19.98
N GLY A 260 -34.61 -13.01 19.40
CA GLY A 260 -35.05 -14.30 18.88
C GLY A 260 -35.73 -15.17 19.93
N ALA A 261 -35.15 -15.25 21.13
CA ALA A 261 -35.77 -15.99 22.26
C ALA A 261 -37.12 -15.39 22.69
N TYR A 262 -37.22 -14.07 22.76
CA TYR A 262 -38.48 -13.39 23.04
C TYR A 262 -39.57 -13.74 22.00
N LEU A 263 -39.21 -13.73 20.71
CA LEU A 263 -40.14 -14.11 19.64
C LEU A 263 -40.56 -15.58 19.68
N VAL A 264 -39.66 -16.46 20.12
CA VAL A 264 -39.98 -17.88 20.35
C VAL A 264 -40.97 -18.05 21.48
N VAL A 265 -40.78 -17.33 22.61
CA VAL A 265 -41.72 -17.32 23.74
C VAL A 265 -43.12 -16.82 23.34
N MET A 266 -43.16 -15.84 22.41
CA MET A 266 -44.40 -15.31 21.85
C MET A 266 -44.97 -16.14 20.69
N GLU A 267 -44.39 -17.31 20.40
CA GLU A 267 -44.79 -18.21 19.30
C GLU A 267 -44.74 -17.56 17.88
N GLN A 268 -43.95 -16.47 17.72
CA GLN A 268 -43.79 -15.77 16.46
C GLN A 268 -42.57 -16.21 15.64
N ALA A 269 -41.68 -17.01 16.26
CA ALA A 269 -40.49 -17.54 15.60
C ALA A 269 -40.17 -18.95 16.13
N SER A 270 -39.38 -19.72 15.38
CA SER A 270 -38.89 -21.02 15.80
C SER A 270 -37.55 -20.95 16.55
N GLY A 271 -37.22 -21.99 17.32
CA GLY A 271 -35.91 -22.12 17.96
C GLY A 271 -34.75 -22.13 16.96
N GLY A 272 -34.98 -22.67 15.77
CA GLY A 272 -34.00 -22.65 14.68
C GLY A 272 -33.73 -21.24 14.16
N ILE A 273 -34.76 -20.38 14.00
CA ILE A 273 -34.62 -18.97 13.61
C ILE A 273 -33.79 -18.24 14.65
N MET A 274 -34.01 -18.41 15.93
CA MET A 274 -33.24 -17.76 17.01
C MET A 274 -31.76 -18.04 16.89
N ILE A 275 -31.34 -19.29 16.71
CA ILE A 275 -29.93 -19.69 16.65
C ILE A 275 -29.30 -19.28 15.31
N ALA A 276 -30.03 -19.56 14.20
CA ALA A 276 -29.53 -19.20 12.85
C ALA A 276 -29.29 -17.70 12.71
N SER A 277 -30.19 -16.89 13.27
CA SER A 277 -30.04 -15.40 13.24
C SER A 277 -28.82 -14.94 14.00
N SER A 278 -28.53 -15.50 15.17
CA SER A 278 -27.33 -15.13 15.95
C SER A 278 -26.03 -15.47 15.22
N ILE A 279 -25.97 -16.65 14.58
CA ILE A 279 -24.81 -17.08 13.76
C ILE A 279 -24.68 -16.17 12.55
N MET A 280 -25.79 -15.90 11.85
CA MET A 280 -25.81 -15.07 10.64
C MET A 280 -25.37 -13.62 10.94
N MET A 281 -25.79 -13.05 12.08
CA MET A 281 -25.33 -11.73 12.53
C MET A 281 -23.81 -11.68 12.70
N GLY A 282 -23.19 -12.69 13.30
CA GLY A 282 -21.74 -12.79 13.42
C GLY A 282 -21.03 -12.83 12.07
N ARG A 283 -21.62 -13.53 11.09
CA ARG A 283 -21.08 -13.60 9.72
C ARG A 283 -21.23 -12.30 8.95
N ALA A 284 -22.36 -11.61 9.10
CA ALA A 284 -22.61 -10.31 8.48
C ALA A 284 -21.59 -9.25 8.90
N LEU A 285 -21.11 -9.30 10.15
CA LEU A 285 -20.20 -8.31 10.69
C LEU A 285 -18.70 -8.67 10.50
N ALA A 286 -18.37 -9.90 10.17
CA ALA A 286 -16.99 -10.35 9.99
C ALA A 286 -16.16 -9.51 8.99
N PRO A 287 -16.68 -9.10 7.81
CA PRO A 287 -15.92 -8.27 6.88
C PRO A 287 -15.51 -6.91 7.48
N VAL A 288 -16.37 -6.31 8.31
CA VAL A 288 -16.08 -5.02 8.95
C VAL A 288 -14.93 -5.15 9.96
N GLU A 289 -14.92 -6.24 10.73
CA GLU A 289 -13.84 -6.51 11.69
C GLU A 289 -12.50 -6.74 10.99
N VAL A 290 -12.50 -7.53 9.91
CA VAL A 290 -11.29 -7.79 9.13
C VAL A 290 -10.78 -6.49 8.49
N ALA A 291 -11.66 -5.62 7.99
CA ALA A 291 -11.29 -4.32 7.46
C ALA A 291 -10.67 -3.43 8.55
N LEU A 292 -11.26 -3.39 9.74
CA LEU A 292 -10.73 -2.63 10.88
C LEU A 292 -9.34 -3.14 11.31
N ALA A 293 -9.16 -4.46 11.40
CA ALA A 293 -7.87 -5.08 11.74
C ALA A 293 -6.76 -4.74 10.71
N ASN A 294 -7.12 -4.59 9.43
CA ASN A 294 -6.18 -4.27 8.36
C ASN A 294 -6.16 -2.78 7.96
N TRP A 295 -6.83 -1.91 8.73
CA TRP A 295 -6.99 -0.49 8.40
C TRP A 295 -5.65 0.25 8.26
N LYS A 296 -4.72 0.01 9.18
CA LYS A 296 -3.38 0.59 9.13
C LYS A 296 -2.65 0.24 7.82
N GLN A 297 -2.78 -0.99 7.35
CA GLN A 297 -2.17 -1.43 6.10
C GLN A 297 -2.82 -0.77 4.88
N LEU A 298 -4.15 -0.58 4.89
CA LEU A 298 -4.87 0.15 3.86
C LEU A 298 -4.39 1.60 3.75
N VAL A 299 -4.29 2.31 4.89
CA VAL A 299 -3.82 3.70 4.93
C VAL A 299 -2.39 3.79 4.39
N ALA A 300 -1.49 2.91 4.86
CA ALA A 300 -0.10 2.86 4.39
C ALA A 300 -0.01 2.58 2.87
N ALA A 301 -0.79 1.63 2.36
CA ALA A 301 -0.84 1.33 0.92
C ALA A 301 -1.37 2.51 0.10
N ARG A 302 -2.43 3.19 0.56
CA ARG A 302 -3.00 4.37 -0.09
C ARG A 302 -2.00 5.54 -0.15
N GLU A 303 -1.30 5.80 0.94
CA GLU A 303 -0.24 6.81 0.99
C GLU A 303 0.94 6.41 0.11
N GLY A 304 1.35 5.14 0.13
CA GLY A 304 2.38 4.58 -0.75
C GLY A 304 2.05 4.78 -2.23
N ILE A 305 0.82 4.48 -2.65
CA ILE A 305 0.33 4.72 -4.02
C ILE A 305 0.43 6.21 -4.37
N SER A 306 0.04 7.11 -3.46
CA SER A 306 0.11 8.56 -3.71
C SER A 306 1.55 9.04 -3.91
N ARG A 307 2.50 8.56 -3.07
CA ARG A 307 3.92 8.89 -3.19
C ARG A 307 4.54 8.27 -4.45
N LEU A 308 4.24 7.01 -4.76
CA LEU A 308 4.69 6.36 -6.00
C LEU A 308 4.26 7.14 -7.23
N ARG A 309 3.00 7.59 -7.30
CA ARG A 309 2.52 8.43 -8.39
C ARG A 309 3.32 9.71 -8.54
N ALA A 310 3.54 10.42 -7.42
CA ALA A 310 4.30 11.67 -7.44
C ALA A 310 5.74 11.44 -7.93
N VAL A 311 6.39 10.38 -7.49
CA VAL A 311 7.75 10.03 -7.89
C VAL A 311 7.81 9.61 -9.35
N LEU A 312 6.97 8.69 -9.80
CA LEU A 312 7.00 8.19 -11.17
C LEU A 312 6.63 9.26 -12.18
N LYS A 313 5.78 10.22 -11.83
CA LYS A 313 5.47 11.38 -12.67
C LYS A 313 6.70 12.29 -12.89
N VAL A 314 7.53 12.46 -11.87
CA VAL A 314 8.77 13.27 -11.94
C VAL A 314 9.90 12.51 -12.63
N THR A 315 9.94 11.17 -12.48
CA THR A 315 11.01 10.34 -13.04
C THR A 315 10.67 9.71 -14.38
N ALA A 316 9.49 9.98 -14.92
CA ALA A 316 9.13 9.54 -16.27
C ALA A 316 10.24 9.92 -17.23
N ALA A 317 10.81 8.93 -17.91
CA ALA A 317 11.90 9.15 -18.86
C ALA A 317 11.41 10.11 -19.96
N PRO A 318 12.22 11.10 -20.36
CA PRO A 318 11.93 11.83 -21.59
C PRO A 318 11.79 10.82 -22.72
N ALA A 319 10.93 11.11 -23.68
CA ALA A 319 10.79 10.28 -24.87
C ALA A 319 12.18 10.00 -25.46
N ALA A 320 12.44 8.73 -25.82
CA ALA A 320 13.71 8.34 -26.43
C ALA A 320 14.01 9.30 -27.61
N PRO A 321 15.26 9.77 -27.77
CA PRO A 321 15.60 10.64 -28.86
C PRO A 321 15.26 9.94 -30.20
N ALA A 322 14.63 10.71 -31.08
CA ALA A 322 14.14 10.18 -32.37
C ALA A 322 15.28 9.75 -33.33
N VAL A 323 16.54 10.05 -32.99
CA VAL A 323 17.70 9.82 -33.85
C VAL A 323 18.79 9.06 -33.09
N VAL A 324 19.20 7.93 -33.64
CA VAL A 324 20.39 7.21 -33.16
C VAL A 324 21.63 7.94 -33.63
N LEU A 325 22.43 8.45 -32.70
CA LEU A 325 23.65 9.16 -32.99
C LEU A 325 24.82 8.18 -33.22
N GLN A 326 25.72 8.53 -34.14
CA GLN A 326 26.91 7.73 -34.41
C GLN A 326 27.89 7.80 -33.22
N ARG A 327 28.67 6.76 -33.00
CA ARG A 327 29.71 6.73 -31.96
C ARG A 327 30.63 7.97 -32.03
N PRO A 328 30.77 8.69 -30.91
CA PRO A 328 31.63 9.90 -30.90
C PRO A 328 33.10 9.49 -30.95
N HIS A 329 33.90 10.18 -31.74
CA HIS A 329 35.34 9.86 -31.96
C HIS A 329 36.22 11.08 -32.24
N ARG A 330 35.67 12.31 -32.24
CA ARG A 330 36.45 13.49 -32.67
C ARG A 330 36.66 14.52 -31.56
N THR A 331 35.58 15.06 -31.01
CA THR A 331 35.64 16.22 -30.15
C THR A 331 34.66 16.19 -28.98
N LEU A 332 35.11 16.78 -27.87
CA LEU A 332 34.21 17.16 -26.74
C LEU A 332 34.34 18.65 -26.55
N THR A 333 33.25 19.39 -26.60
CA THR A 333 33.24 20.85 -26.38
C THR A 333 32.30 21.23 -25.26
N ALA A 334 32.69 22.20 -24.43
CA ALA A 334 31.84 22.86 -23.47
C ALA A 334 31.77 24.35 -23.86
N GLU A 335 30.58 24.89 -24.01
CA GLU A 335 30.30 26.24 -24.47
C GLU A 335 29.52 27.00 -23.40
N ALA A 336 30.15 28.02 -22.75
CA ALA A 336 29.56 28.83 -21.69
C ALA A 336 28.85 28.04 -20.59
N LEU A 337 29.41 26.89 -20.23
CA LEU A 337 28.80 25.92 -19.31
C LEU A 337 28.71 26.47 -17.90
N SER A 338 27.49 26.56 -17.37
CA SER A 338 27.26 26.84 -15.96
C SER A 338 26.47 25.68 -15.32
N VAL A 339 26.86 25.34 -14.10
CA VAL A 339 26.31 24.19 -13.39
C VAL A 339 25.82 24.59 -12.01
N VAL A 340 24.59 24.20 -11.72
CA VAL A 340 23.95 24.35 -10.41
C VAL A 340 23.88 22.98 -9.72
N VAL A 341 24.14 22.94 -8.43
CA VAL A 341 24.04 21.71 -7.67
C VAL A 341 22.58 21.24 -7.66
N PRO A 342 22.28 20.01 -8.14
CA PRO A 342 20.90 19.48 -8.15
C PRO A 342 20.24 19.57 -6.77
N GLY A 343 18.98 20.01 -6.74
CA GLY A 343 18.23 20.20 -5.49
C GLY A 343 18.58 21.47 -4.70
N THR A 344 19.46 22.33 -5.22
CA THR A 344 19.81 23.64 -4.64
C THR A 344 19.77 24.71 -5.71
N GLN A 345 19.90 25.99 -5.30
CA GLN A 345 20.08 27.10 -6.23
C GLN A 345 21.57 27.59 -6.32
N LYS A 346 22.49 26.81 -5.75
CA LYS A 346 23.89 27.20 -5.70
C LYS A 346 24.61 26.88 -7.00
N THR A 347 25.04 27.93 -7.73
CA THR A 347 25.93 27.80 -8.89
C THR A 347 27.33 27.44 -8.41
N VAL A 348 27.91 26.36 -8.95
CA VAL A 348 29.27 25.90 -8.62
C VAL A 348 30.24 26.04 -9.78
N ILE A 349 29.74 26.13 -10.99
CA ILE A 349 30.51 26.38 -12.22
C ILE A 349 29.82 27.52 -12.97
N SER A 350 30.56 28.46 -13.47
CA SER A 350 30.03 29.61 -14.21
C SER A 350 30.83 29.81 -15.50
N GLN A 351 30.14 29.79 -16.64
CA GLN A 351 30.59 30.18 -17.97
C GLN A 351 31.92 29.55 -18.44
N VAL A 352 32.12 28.26 -18.13
CA VAL A 352 33.34 27.53 -18.54
C VAL A 352 33.21 27.11 -20.02
N SER A 353 34.24 27.43 -20.80
CA SER A 353 34.34 27.08 -22.23
C SER A 353 35.68 26.46 -22.52
N PHE A 354 35.67 25.29 -23.18
CA PHE A 354 36.88 24.63 -23.71
C PHE A 354 36.52 23.60 -24.77
N GLY A 355 37.53 23.16 -25.54
CA GLY A 355 37.39 22.10 -26.51
C GLY A 355 38.52 21.09 -26.41
N LEU A 356 38.20 19.81 -26.52
CA LEU A 356 39.17 18.71 -26.55
C LEU A 356 39.00 17.92 -27.84
N LYS A 357 40.10 17.52 -28.43
CA LYS A 357 40.14 16.56 -29.54
C LYS A 357 40.41 15.16 -29.00
N ALA A 358 40.01 14.14 -29.76
CA ALA A 358 40.32 12.77 -29.41
C ALA A 358 41.80 12.57 -29.16
N GLY A 359 42.17 11.86 -28.10
CA GLY A 359 43.55 11.62 -27.69
C GLY A 359 44.17 12.74 -26.81
N MET A 360 43.50 13.86 -26.65
CA MET A 360 43.96 14.94 -25.72
C MET A 360 43.45 14.69 -24.30
N GLY A 361 44.26 15.11 -23.32
CA GLY A 361 43.91 15.11 -21.90
C GLY A 361 43.68 16.53 -21.37
N LEU A 362 42.72 16.69 -20.44
CA LEU A 362 42.46 17.92 -19.70
C LEU A 362 42.71 17.71 -18.21
N ALA A 363 43.62 18.46 -17.62
CA ALA A 363 43.83 18.46 -16.20
C ALA A 363 43.00 19.57 -15.53
N LEU A 364 42.18 19.18 -14.55
CA LEU A 364 41.36 20.08 -13.72
C LEU A 364 42.11 20.34 -12.40
N LEU A 365 42.70 21.52 -12.27
CA LEU A 365 43.43 21.94 -11.08
C LEU A 365 42.63 22.97 -10.27
N GLY A 366 42.77 22.96 -8.96
CA GLY A 366 42.11 23.92 -8.07
C GLY A 366 41.98 23.41 -6.64
N ALA A 367 41.64 24.30 -5.73
CA ALA A 367 41.44 24.02 -4.31
C ALA A 367 40.30 22.99 -4.08
N SER A 368 40.25 22.39 -2.88
CA SER A 368 39.13 21.56 -2.50
C SER A 368 37.84 22.38 -2.57
N ALA A 369 36.72 21.74 -3.03
CA ALA A 369 35.44 22.42 -3.25
C ALA A 369 35.39 23.46 -4.39
N ALA A 370 36.41 23.60 -5.24
CA ALA A 370 36.42 24.50 -6.40
C ALA A 370 35.49 24.06 -7.56
N GLY A 371 34.73 22.99 -7.39
CA GLY A 371 33.77 22.52 -8.41
C GLY A 371 34.32 21.50 -9.41
N LYS A 372 35.55 20.98 -9.25
CA LYS A 372 36.18 20.00 -10.18
C LYS A 372 35.28 18.75 -10.44
N SER A 373 34.80 18.13 -9.39
CA SER A 373 33.91 16.97 -9.50
C SER A 373 32.55 17.35 -10.07
N SER A 374 32.08 18.56 -9.84
CA SER A 374 30.82 19.07 -10.41
C SER A 374 30.94 19.27 -11.92
N LEU A 375 32.09 19.80 -12.37
CA LEU A 375 32.37 19.94 -13.79
C LEU A 375 32.45 18.56 -14.47
N ALA A 376 33.18 17.60 -13.88
CA ALA A 376 33.23 16.22 -14.41
C ALA A 376 31.86 15.61 -14.54
N LYS A 377 30.98 15.73 -13.52
CA LYS A 377 29.61 15.24 -13.58
C LYS A 377 28.75 15.88 -14.67
N ALA A 378 28.97 17.17 -14.95
CA ALA A 378 28.26 17.85 -16.03
C ALA A 378 28.76 17.43 -17.41
N LEU A 379 30.09 17.23 -17.57
CA LEU A 379 30.71 16.80 -18.82
C LEU A 379 30.26 15.38 -19.23
N VAL A 380 29.98 14.50 -18.29
CA VAL A 380 29.46 13.14 -18.56
C VAL A 380 27.93 13.08 -18.54
N GLY A 381 27.23 14.22 -18.47
CA GLY A 381 25.78 14.30 -18.53
C GLY A 381 25.04 13.84 -17.26
N ILE A 382 25.73 13.57 -16.15
CA ILE A 382 25.11 13.22 -14.86
C ILE A 382 24.35 14.41 -14.26
N TRP A 383 24.94 15.62 -14.35
CA TRP A 383 24.29 16.86 -13.94
C TRP A 383 23.90 17.68 -15.17
N PRO A 384 22.66 18.16 -15.26
CA PRO A 384 22.25 19.00 -16.38
C PRO A 384 22.94 20.34 -16.32
N ALA A 385 23.28 20.88 -17.50
CA ALA A 385 23.74 22.26 -17.61
C ALA A 385 22.62 23.24 -17.22
N ALA A 386 22.90 24.22 -16.38
CA ALA A 386 21.97 25.31 -16.08
C ALA A 386 21.90 26.31 -17.22
N THR A 387 23.08 26.66 -17.79
CA THR A 387 23.23 27.42 -19.04
C THR A 387 24.43 26.88 -19.81
N GLY A 388 24.48 27.17 -21.11
CA GLY A 388 25.49 26.60 -21.99
C GLY A 388 25.18 25.16 -22.43
N VAL A 389 26.13 24.54 -23.09
CA VAL A 389 25.94 23.20 -23.64
C VAL A 389 27.26 22.42 -23.67
N VAL A 390 27.16 21.11 -23.42
CA VAL A 390 28.26 20.16 -23.67
C VAL A 390 27.91 19.39 -24.94
N ARG A 391 28.88 19.27 -25.87
CA ARG A 391 28.68 18.54 -27.15
C ARG A 391 29.74 17.47 -27.33
N LEU A 392 29.30 16.33 -27.86
CA LEU A 392 30.13 15.24 -28.37
C LEU A 392 29.98 15.19 -29.89
N ASP A 393 31.08 15.43 -30.64
CA ASP A 393 31.09 15.53 -32.10
C ASP A 393 30.00 16.47 -32.66
N GLY A 394 29.79 17.62 -31.97
CA GLY A 394 28.77 18.62 -32.32
C GLY A 394 27.37 18.36 -31.84
N ALA A 395 27.05 17.12 -31.42
CA ALA A 395 25.75 16.79 -30.85
C ALA A 395 25.71 17.11 -29.35
N ALA A 396 24.68 17.82 -28.90
CA ALA A 396 24.49 18.15 -27.48
C ALA A 396 24.25 16.84 -26.66
N ILE A 397 24.85 16.78 -25.46
CA ILE A 397 24.90 15.56 -24.65
C ILE A 397 23.50 15.11 -24.17
N ASP A 398 22.57 16.03 -24.05
CA ASP A 398 21.17 15.78 -23.70
C ASP A 398 20.35 15.10 -24.82
N ARG A 399 20.87 15.07 -26.05
CA ARG A 399 20.30 14.36 -27.21
C ARG A 399 20.73 12.91 -27.32
N TRP A 400 21.72 12.50 -26.52
CA TRP A 400 22.18 11.11 -26.50
C TRP A 400 21.28 10.27 -25.61
N HIS A 401 21.02 9.02 -26.03
CA HIS A 401 20.45 8.06 -25.13
C HIS A 401 21.45 7.75 -24.00
N SER A 402 20.99 7.67 -22.74
CA SER A 402 21.89 7.52 -21.59
C SER A 402 22.73 6.24 -21.67
N ASP A 403 22.16 5.14 -22.17
CA ASP A 403 22.88 3.87 -22.30
C ASP A 403 23.93 3.88 -23.41
N ASP A 404 23.71 4.64 -24.49
CA ASP A 404 24.67 4.84 -25.57
C ASP A 404 25.79 5.78 -25.13
N LEU A 405 25.43 6.86 -24.43
CA LEU A 405 26.41 7.78 -23.84
C LEU A 405 27.33 7.07 -22.84
N GLY A 406 26.78 6.19 -22.01
CA GLY A 406 27.53 5.45 -21.00
C GLY A 406 28.49 4.39 -21.56
N ARG A 407 28.33 3.99 -22.82
CA ARG A 407 29.22 3.05 -23.52
C ARG A 407 30.45 3.73 -24.14
N HIS A 408 30.45 5.03 -24.24
CA HIS A 408 31.45 5.85 -24.91
C HIS A 408 32.18 6.79 -23.97
#